data_9f3406ddeb441bfe6a4f41693c973018
#
_entry.id   9f3406ddeb441bfe6a4f41693c973018
#
_cell.length_a   1.000
_cell.length_b   1.000
_cell.length_c   1.000
_cell.angle_alpha   90.00
_cell.angle_beta   90.00
_cell.angle_gamma   90.00
#
_symmetry.space_group_name_H-M   'P 1'
#
loop_
_entity.id
_entity.type
_entity.pdbx_description
1 polymer ?
#
loop_
_entity_poly.entity_id
_entity_poly.type
_entity_poly.pdbx_seq_one_letter_code
_entity_poly.pdbx_strand_id
1 'polypeptide(L)'
;MTLFSYKVFVTIVEHMNFRKAAEELNLTPSAVSHCVSGMEEELGFPLFIRKNNKISLTGDAKALLPYIKQLLLSENAVNQAIAEIQGFEKGTVKLGCFNSVCISWIPKLVKNFSGKYPGIKIELFQGTYDDIVEWLENGTIDLGFLSVSSAGKIPITPLYNDRLMCAVPKKFKTHNEGFITIDELKECDFVQPAENCDADSQMLFENSGFVAQSTCHVVDDM
;
A
#
# COMPACT_ATOMS: atom_id res chain seq x y z
N MET A 1 3.39 -23.22 -17.94
CA MET A 1 3.64 -22.09 -16.97
C MET A 1 3.84 -22.62 -15.56
N THR A 2 4.69 -21.98 -14.74
CA THR A 2 5.01 -22.37 -13.36
C THR A 2 4.81 -21.19 -12.40
N LEU A 3 4.68 -21.44 -11.09
CA LEU A 3 4.64 -20.38 -10.08
C LEU A 3 5.87 -19.47 -10.16
N PHE A 4 7.02 -20.03 -10.46
CA PHE A 4 8.24 -19.26 -10.68
C PHE A 4 8.14 -18.29 -11.88
N SER A 5 7.58 -18.74 -13.01
CA SER A 5 7.38 -17.87 -14.17
C SER A 5 6.38 -16.72 -13.88
N TYR A 6 5.35 -16.98 -13.09
CA TYR A 6 4.44 -15.93 -12.62
C TYR A 6 5.14 -14.92 -11.71
N LYS A 7 6.02 -15.40 -10.81
CA LYS A 7 6.82 -14.51 -9.96
C LYS A 7 7.75 -13.62 -10.80
N VAL A 8 8.43 -14.18 -11.79
CA VAL A 8 9.25 -13.41 -12.73
C VAL A 8 8.43 -12.33 -13.43
N PHE A 9 7.25 -12.68 -13.93
CA PHE A 9 6.35 -11.73 -14.59
C PHE A 9 5.95 -10.57 -13.66
N VAL A 10 5.50 -10.88 -12.44
CA VAL A 10 5.08 -9.85 -11.46
C VAL A 10 6.26 -8.94 -11.08
N THR A 11 7.44 -9.49 -10.80
CA THR A 11 8.63 -8.68 -10.47
C THR A 11 9.03 -7.75 -11.62
N ILE A 12 8.87 -8.17 -12.90
CA ILE A 12 9.10 -7.25 -14.02
C ILE A 12 8.06 -6.13 -14.04
N VAL A 13 6.81 -6.43 -13.71
CA VAL A 13 5.73 -5.44 -13.65
C VAL A 13 6.00 -4.39 -12.58
N GLU A 14 6.46 -4.79 -11.39
CA GLU A 14 6.78 -3.91 -10.27
C GLU A 14 7.91 -2.94 -10.62
N HIS A 15 8.94 -3.41 -11.29
CA HIS A 15 10.09 -2.57 -11.66
C HIS A 15 9.94 -1.90 -13.04
N MET A 16 9.03 -2.35 -13.87
CA MET A 16 8.96 -2.01 -15.30
C MET A 16 10.33 -2.10 -15.99
N ASN A 17 11.16 -3.06 -15.53
CA ASN A 17 12.55 -3.20 -15.93
C ASN A 17 13.05 -4.64 -15.76
N PHE A 18 13.40 -5.31 -16.88
CA PHE A 18 13.88 -6.68 -16.88
C PHE A 18 15.19 -6.87 -16.11
N ARG A 19 16.09 -5.88 -16.16
CA ARG A 19 17.38 -5.97 -15.48
C ARG A 19 17.22 -5.87 -13.97
N LYS A 20 16.41 -4.90 -13.48
CA LYS A 20 16.12 -4.79 -12.05
C LYS A 20 15.40 -6.01 -11.51
N ALA A 21 14.44 -6.55 -12.25
CA ALA A 21 13.78 -7.78 -11.89
C ALA A 21 14.77 -8.98 -11.82
N ALA A 22 15.72 -9.05 -12.73
CA ALA A 22 16.75 -10.08 -12.70
C ALA A 22 17.66 -9.94 -11.47
N GLU A 23 18.06 -8.73 -11.13
CA GLU A 23 18.86 -8.43 -9.94
C GLU A 23 18.12 -8.85 -8.66
N GLU A 24 16.84 -8.49 -8.51
CA GLU A 24 16.04 -8.87 -7.35
C GLU A 24 15.84 -10.38 -7.21
N LEU A 25 15.60 -11.06 -8.34
CA LEU A 25 15.39 -12.51 -8.36
C LEU A 25 16.70 -13.32 -8.33
N ASN A 26 17.86 -12.66 -8.28
CA ASN A 26 19.18 -13.28 -8.38
C ASN A 26 19.33 -14.13 -9.66
N LEU A 27 18.82 -13.62 -10.78
CA LEU A 27 18.87 -14.23 -12.10
C LEU A 27 19.71 -13.41 -13.08
N THR A 28 20.03 -14.00 -14.22
CA THR A 28 20.56 -13.23 -15.34
C THR A 28 19.44 -12.59 -16.16
N PRO A 29 19.66 -11.40 -16.77
CA PRO A 29 18.65 -10.76 -17.64
C PRO A 29 18.20 -11.67 -18.81
N SER A 30 19.10 -12.53 -19.31
CA SER A 30 18.76 -13.53 -20.33
C SER A 30 17.81 -14.61 -19.81
N ALA A 31 18.02 -15.10 -18.58
CA ALA A 31 17.11 -16.07 -17.95
C ALA A 31 15.71 -15.49 -17.74
N VAL A 32 15.61 -14.24 -17.27
CA VAL A 32 14.34 -13.53 -17.12
C VAL A 32 13.64 -13.35 -18.48
N SER A 33 14.38 -12.92 -19.52
CA SER A 33 13.83 -12.79 -20.86
C SER A 33 13.36 -14.12 -21.44
N HIS A 34 14.12 -15.18 -21.25
CA HIS A 34 13.75 -16.53 -21.71
C HIS A 34 12.50 -17.05 -20.98
N CYS A 35 12.40 -16.80 -19.67
CA CYS A 35 11.24 -17.17 -18.87
C CYS A 35 9.96 -16.47 -19.40
N VAL A 36 10.04 -15.17 -19.69
CA VAL A 36 8.91 -14.41 -20.25
C VAL A 36 8.55 -14.90 -21.64
N SER A 37 9.53 -15.14 -22.52
CA SER A 37 9.26 -15.65 -23.86
C SER A 37 8.58 -17.02 -23.83
N GLY A 38 8.99 -17.91 -22.92
CA GLY A 38 8.31 -19.18 -22.72
C GLY A 38 6.86 -19.03 -22.22
N MET A 39 6.60 -18.04 -21.36
CA MET A 39 5.21 -17.73 -20.94
C MET A 39 4.38 -17.20 -22.12
N GLU A 40 4.91 -16.27 -22.90
CA GLU A 40 4.24 -15.68 -24.06
C GLU A 40 3.94 -16.72 -25.14
N GLU A 41 4.87 -17.66 -25.36
CA GLU A 41 4.67 -18.79 -26.26
C GLU A 41 3.54 -19.72 -25.78
N GLU A 42 3.52 -20.05 -24.50
CA GLU A 42 2.50 -20.94 -23.90
C GLU A 42 1.13 -20.27 -23.85
N LEU A 43 1.06 -18.94 -23.63
CA LEU A 43 -0.15 -18.15 -23.62
C LEU A 43 -0.69 -17.83 -25.03
N GLY A 44 0.19 -17.79 -26.04
CA GLY A 44 -0.16 -17.42 -27.39
C GLY A 44 -0.31 -15.91 -27.65
N PHE A 45 0.06 -15.08 -26.66
CA PHE A 45 0.05 -13.62 -26.80
C PHE A 45 1.18 -12.97 -26.02
N PRO A 46 1.66 -11.77 -26.42
CA PRO A 46 2.72 -11.06 -25.73
C PRO A 46 2.21 -10.46 -24.41
N LEU A 47 3.07 -10.49 -23.40
CA LEU A 47 2.82 -9.88 -22.08
C LEU A 47 3.33 -8.44 -22.02
N PHE A 48 4.42 -8.15 -22.74
CA PHE A 48 5.07 -6.84 -22.72
C PHE A 48 5.22 -6.24 -24.09
N ILE A 49 5.02 -4.91 -24.17
CA ILE A 49 5.34 -4.08 -25.33
C ILE A 49 6.66 -3.36 -25.03
N ARG A 50 7.65 -3.55 -25.93
CA ARG A 50 8.95 -2.88 -25.85
C ARG A 50 9.01 -1.82 -26.96
N LYS A 51 8.93 -0.55 -26.59
CA LYS A 51 8.99 0.56 -27.55
C LYS A 51 9.84 1.69 -27.00
N ASN A 52 10.78 2.21 -27.82
CA ASN A 52 11.63 3.34 -27.45
C ASN A 52 12.32 3.19 -26.08
N ASN A 53 12.89 2.05 -25.80
CA ASN A 53 13.55 1.74 -24.52
C ASN A 53 12.60 1.77 -23.28
N LYS A 54 11.29 1.82 -23.50
CA LYS A 54 10.26 1.74 -22.46
C LYS A 54 9.55 0.39 -22.56
N ILE A 55 9.16 -0.12 -21.40
CA ILE A 55 8.40 -1.35 -21.27
C ILE A 55 7.00 -0.97 -20.76
N SER A 56 5.99 -1.58 -21.34
CA SER A 56 4.61 -1.46 -20.89
C SER A 56 3.91 -2.81 -21.00
N LEU A 57 2.89 -3.04 -20.18
CA LEU A 57 2.05 -4.23 -20.28
C LEU A 57 1.12 -4.14 -21.49
N THR A 58 0.86 -5.28 -22.13
CA THR A 58 -0.25 -5.44 -23.08
C THR A 58 -1.60 -5.34 -22.36
N GLY A 59 -2.69 -5.17 -23.09
CA GLY A 59 -4.05 -5.22 -22.54
C GLY A 59 -4.35 -6.57 -21.89
N ASP A 60 -3.96 -7.66 -22.56
CA ASP A 60 -4.15 -9.04 -22.08
C ASP A 60 -3.34 -9.31 -20.80
N ALA A 61 -2.10 -8.82 -20.74
CA ALA A 61 -1.27 -8.94 -19.54
C ALA A 61 -1.87 -8.17 -18.36
N LYS A 62 -2.44 -6.97 -18.58
CA LYS A 62 -3.13 -6.21 -17.52
C LYS A 62 -4.36 -6.95 -17.01
N ALA A 63 -5.14 -7.59 -17.88
CA ALA A 63 -6.28 -8.39 -17.48
C ALA A 63 -5.88 -9.66 -16.70
N LEU A 64 -4.73 -10.27 -17.03
CA LEU A 64 -4.24 -11.49 -16.41
C LEU A 64 -3.54 -11.23 -15.05
N LEU A 65 -2.93 -10.05 -14.88
CA LEU A 65 -2.12 -9.69 -13.72
C LEU A 65 -2.82 -9.91 -12.36
N PRO A 66 -4.08 -9.51 -12.14
CA PRO A 66 -4.76 -9.73 -10.86
C PRO A 66 -4.87 -11.22 -10.50
N TYR A 67 -5.14 -12.07 -11.46
CA TYR A 67 -5.27 -13.53 -11.24
C TYR A 67 -3.92 -14.16 -10.91
N ILE A 68 -2.84 -13.74 -11.57
CA ILE A 68 -1.48 -14.20 -11.26
C ILE A 68 -1.09 -13.77 -9.83
N LYS A 69 -1.38 -12.52 -9.45
CA LYS A 69 -1.11 -12.04 -8.08
C LYS A 69 -1.88 -12.85 -7.05
N GLN A 70 -3.16 -13.12 -7.28
CA GLN A 70 -3.97 -13.95 -6.38
C GLN A 70 -3.42 -15.38 -6.24
N LEU A 71 -2.90 -15.95 -7.31
CA LEU A 71 -2.29 -17.28 -7.29
C LEU A 71 -1.00 -17.30 -6.45
N LEU A 72 -0.16 -16.28 -6.56
CA LEU A 72 1.05 -16.12 -5.73
C LEU A 72 0.71 -15.87 -4.25
N LEU A 73 -0.38 -15.15 -3.96
CA LEU A 73 -0.90 -15.03 -2.58
C LEU A 73 -1.32 -16.38 -2.00
N SER A 74 -1.99 -17.20 -2.81
CA SER A 74 -2.39 -18.55 -2.39
C SER A 74 -1.17 -19.45 -2.14
N GLU A 75 -0.11 -19.33 -2.93
CA GLU A 75 1.17 -20.02 -2.67
C GLU A 75 1.77 -19.61 -1.32
N ASN A 76 1.80 -18.32 -1.03
CA ASN A 76 2.28 -17.81 0.26
C ASN A 76 1.44 -18.36 1.43
N ALA A 77 0.11 -18.41 1.30
CA ALA A 77 -0.76 -18.98 2.32
C ALA A 77 -0.48 -20.48 2.58
N VAL A 78 -0.20 -21.25 1.53
CA VAL A 78 0.20 -22.65 1.66
C VAL A 78 1.54 -22.77 2.41
N ASN A 79 2.53 -21.95 2.07
CA ASN A 79 3.82 -21.94 2.74
C ASN A 79 3.71 -21.57 4.22
N GLN A 80 2.82 -20.63 4.58
CA GLN A 80 2.52 -20.28 5.97
C GLN A 80 1.88 -21.47 6.71
N ALA A 81 0.87 -22.10 6.13
CA ALA A 81 0.22 -23.27 6.72
C ALA A 81 1.22 -24.42 6.97
N ILE A 82 2.14 -24.66 6.04
CA ILE A 82 3.21 -25.65 6.20
C ILE A 82 4.11 -25.28 7.38
N ALA A 83 4.52 -24.01 7.49
CA ALA A 83 5.35 -23.52 8.59
C ALA A 83 4.65 -23.69 9.96
N GLU A 84 3.36 -23.40 10.04
CA GLU A 84 2.52 -23.62 11.22
C GLU A 84 2.47 -25.11 11.62
N ILE A 85 2.20 -25.99 10.68
CA ILE A 85 2.18 -27.45 10.90
C ILE A 85 3.53 -27.96 11.42
N GLN A 86 4.62 -27.40 10.92
CA GLN A 86 5.99 -27.76 11.32
C GLN A 86 6.41 -27.13 12.65
N GLY A 87 5.58 -26.27 13.25
CA GLY A 87 5.89 -25.58 14.50
C GLY A 87 7.01 -24.54 14.37
N PHE A 88 7.29 -24.08 13.17
CA PHE A 88 8.27 -23.04 12.94
C PHE A 88 7.65 -21.65 13.18
N GLU A 89 8.02 -21.04 14.29
CA GLU A 89 7.77 -19.60 14.54
C GLU A 89 8.78 -18.76 13.74
N LYS A 90 8.85 -18.96 12.43
CA LYS A 90 9.76 -18.24 11.53
C LYS A 90 8.98 -17.77 10.30
N GLY A 91 9.22 -16.53 9.91
CA GLY A 91 8.58 -15.97 8.73
C GLY A 91 8.85 -14.48 8.60
N THR A 92 8.20 -13.87 7.63
CA THR A 92 8.21 -12.42 7.42
C THR A 92 6.77 -11.93 7.36
N VAL A 93 6.45 -10.88 8.10
CA VAL A 93 5.19 -10.15 8.03
C VAL A 93 5.48 -8.79 7.40
N LYS A 94 4.84 -8.51 6.28
CA LYS A 94 4.93 -7.24 5.55
C LYS A 94 3.79 -6.34 6.01
N LEU A 95 4.13 -5.24 6.65
CA LEU A 95 3.19 -4.33 7.29
C LEU A 95 3.22 -2.96 6.62
N GLY A 96 2.07 -2.54 6.05
CA GLY A 96 1.89 -1.20 5.50
C GLY A 96 1.39 -0.22 6.55
N CYS A 97 1.93 0.98 6.58
CA CYS A 97 1.50 2.02 7.49
C CYS A 97 1.72 3.42 6.90
N PHE A 98 0.86 4.34 7.28
CA PHE A 98 1.02 5.76 6.99
C PHE A 98 1.87 6.44 8.07
N ASN A 99 2.34 7.64 7.78
CA ASN A 99 3.40 8.32 8.53
C ASN A 99 3.15 8.40 10.04
N SER A 100 2.00 8.88 10.48
CA SER A 100 1.72 9.07 11.92
C SER A 100 1.73 7.75 12.70
N VAL A 101 1.26 6.64 12.11
CA VAL A 101 1.34 5.30 12.70
C VAL A 101 2.79 4.80 12.74
N CYS A 102 3.54 5.02 11.65
CA CYS A 102 4.96 4.65 11.59
C CYS A 102 5.76 5.29 12.72
N ILE A 103 5.50 6.56 13.03
CA ILE A 103 6.22 7.30 14.07
C ILE A 103 5.73 6.92 15.48
N SER A 104 4.42 6.82 15.68
CA SER A 104 3.84 6.74 17.04
C SER A 104 3.65 5.31 17.54
N TRP A 105 3.25 4.36 16.70
CA TRP A 105 2.86 3.02 17.14
C TRP A 105 3.88 1.95 16.78
N ILE A 106 4.44 2.00 15.58
CA ILE A 106 5.31 0.95 15.04
C ILE A 106 6.54 0.68 15.90
N PRO A 107 7.29 1.66 16.41
CA PRO A 107 8.50 1.37 17.21
C PRO A 107 8.21 0.51 18.43
N LYS A 108 7.12 0.80 19.14
CA LYS A 108 6.71 0.05 20.32
C LYS A 108 6.15 -1.33 19.95
N LEU A 109 5.37 -1.39 18.86
CA LEU A 109 4.81 -2.64 18.35
C LEU A 109 5.93 -3.60 17.94
N VAL A 110 6.87 -3.16 17.10
CA VAL A 110 7.98 -3.98 16.62
C VAL A 110 8.84 -4.47 17.79
N LYS A 111 9.18 -3.58 18.73
CA LYS A 111 9.97 -3.96 19.92
C LYS A 111 9.30 -5.07 20.72
N ASN A 112 8.00 -4.95 21.00
CA ASN A 112 7.25 -5.92 21.78
C ASN A 112 7.07 -7.25 21.02
N PHE A 113 6.77 -7.16 19.72
CA PHE A 113 6.55 -8.32 18.88
C PHE A 113 7.83 -9.13 18.67
N SER A 114 8.94 -8.48 18.32
CA SER A 114 10.23 -9.16 18.14
C SER A 114 10.76 -9.79 19.42
N GLY A 115 10.44 -9.22 20.59
CA GLY A 115 10.77 -9.83 21.88
C GLY A 115 9.99 -11.12 22.15
N LYS A 116 8.76 -11.21 21.67
CA LYS A 116 7.89 -12.40 21.84
C LYS A 116 8.10 -13.45 20.75
N TYR A 117 8.35 -13.01 19.52
CA TYR A 117 8.49 -13.85 18.32
C TYR A 117 9.79 -13.53 17.59
N PRO A 118 10.96 -13.93 18.12
CA PRO A 118 12.28 -13.56 17.58
C PRO A 118 12.57 -14.17 16.20
N GLY A 119 11.83 -15.21 15.82
CA GLY A 119 11.96 -15.85 14.50
C GLY A 119 11.15 -15.18 13.38
N ILE A 120 10.27 -14.21 13.72
CA ILE A 120 9.43 -13.52 12.74
C ILE A 120 10.01 -12.14 12.44
N LYS A 121 10.34 -11.90 11.16
CA LYS A 121 10.78 -10.60 10.65
C LYS A 121 9.58 -9.72 10.33
N ILE A 122 9.61 -8.45 10.70
CA ILE A 122 8.64 -7.46 10.25
C ILE A 122 9.33 -6.59 9.18
N GLU A 123 8.73 -6.51 8.00
CA GLU A 123 9.10 -5.57 6.94
C GLU A 123 8.06 -4.46 6.89
N LEU A 124 8.52 -3.21 6.97
CA LEU A 124 7.65 -2.04 6.98
C LEU A 124 7.62 -1.38 5.62
N PHE A 125 6.42 -1.07 5.17
CA PHE A 125 6.13 -0.31 3.97
C PHE A 125 5.40 0.96 4.38
N GLN A 126 5.98 2.11 4.07
CA GLN A 126 5.38 3.41 4.37
C GLN A 126 4.82 4.02 3.09
N GLY A 127 3.57 4.47 3.13
CA GLY A 127 2.90 5.09 2.00
C GLY A 127 1.61 5.79 2.40
N THR A 128 0.89 6.29 1.41
CA THR A 128 -0.45 6.86 1.54
C THR A 128 -1.50 5.78 1.78
N TYR A 129 -2.74 6.17 2.08
CA TYR A 129 -3.85 5.22 2.17
C TYR A 129 -4.07 4.45 0.87
N ASP A 130 -3.96 5.12 -0.27
CA ASP A 130 -4.12 4.50 -1.58
C ASP A 130 -3.00 3.49 -1.88
N ASP A 131 -1.75 3.82 -1.52
CA ASP A 131 -0.63 2.88 -1.65
C ASP A 131 -0.88 1.62 -0.80
N ILE A 132 -1.33 1.79 0.45
CA ILE A 132 -1.59 0.67 1.36
C ILE A 132 -2.74 -0.20 0.83
N VAL A 133 -3.82 0.41 0.31
CA VAL A 133 -4.93 -0.32 -0.32
C VAL A 133 -4.42 -1.10 -1.54
N GLU A 134 -3.67 -0.44 -2.43
CA GLU A 134 -3.09 -1.09 -3.59
C GLU A 134 -2.17 -2.26 -3.19
N TRP A 135 -1.31 -2.06 -2.19
CA TRP A 135 -0.40 -3.11 -1.70
C TRP A 135 -1.14 -4.29 -1.07
N LEU A 136 -2.25 -4.06 -0.37
CA LEU A 136 -3.11 -5.13 0.16
C LEU A 136 -3.82 -5.89 -0.97
N GLU A 137 -4.41 -5.18 -1.93
CA GLU A 137 -5.12 -5.80 -3.07
C GLU A 137 -4.18 -6.61 -3.97
N ASN A 138 -2.95 -6.17 -4.13
CA ASN A 138 -1.98 -6.86 -4.96
C ASN A 138 -1.04 -7.81 -4.20
N GLY A 139 -1.18 -7.91 -2.86
CA GLY A 139 -0.41 -8.81 -2.01
C GLY A 139 1.04 -8.41 -1.79
N THR A 140 1.39 -7.16 -2.02
CA THR A 140 2.71 -6.62 -1.67
C THR A 140 2.92 -6.63 -0.17
N ILE A 141 1.86 -6.38 0.61
CA ILE A 141 1.85 -6.44 2.08
C ILE A 141 0.80 -7.43 2.59
N ASP A 142 1.01 -7.95 3.79
CA ASP A 142 0.12 -8.90 4.45
C ASP A 142 -0.94 -8.19 5.32
N LEU A 143 -0.56 -7.09 5.94
CA LEU A 143 -1.38 -6.27 6.83
C LEU A 143 -1.15 -4.79 6.53
N GLY A 144 -2.18 -3.96 6.74
CA GLY A 144 -2.07 -2.51 6.57
C GLY A 144 -2.89 -1.75 7.61
N PHE A 145 -2.36 -0.61 8.05
CA PHE A 145 -3.14 0.36 8.81
C PHE A 145 -3.89 1.26 7.83
N LEU A 146 -5.20 1.37 8.02
CA LEU A 146 -6.10 2.17 7.19
C LEU A 146 -7.11 2.90 8.07
N SER A 147 -7.66 3.99 7.56
CA SER A 147 -8.91 4.51 8.10
C SER A 147 -10.10 3.71 7.57
N VAL A 148 -11.23 3.77 8.27
CA VAL A 148 -12.47 3.08 7.84
C VAL A 148 -12.93 3.58 6.49
N SER A 149 -12.80 4.89 6.24
CA SER A 149 -13.19 5.54 4.98
C SER A 149 -12.32 5.11 3.79
N SER A 150 -11.03 4.81 4.02
CA SER A 150 -10.09 4.41 2.97
C SER A 150 -10.13 2.92 2.64
N ALA A 151 -10.65 2.08 3.54
CA ALA A 151 -10.55 0.62 3.41
C ALA A 151 -11.40 0.04 2.25
N GLY A 152 -12.42 0.74 1.77
CA GLY A 152 -13.26 0.27 0.68
C GLY A 152 -13.90 -1.08 0.97
N LYS A 153 -13.48 -2.13 0.23
CA LYS A 153 -13.98 -3.52 0.40
C LYS A 153 -13.03 -4.40 1.21
N ILE A 154 -11.89 -3.88 1.66
CA ILE A 154 -10.90 -4.64 2.41
C ILE A 154 -11.48 -4.94 3.80
N PRO A 155 -11.44 -6.20 4.28
CA PRO A 155 -11.86 -6.52 5.63
C PRO A 155 -10.99 -5.80 6.67
N ILE A 156 -11.61 -5.12 7.61
CA ILE A 156 -10.93 -4.35 8.65
C ILE A 156 -11.29 -4.83 10.06
N THR A 157 -10.34 -4.67 10.97
CA THR A 157 -10.55 -4.80 12.41
C THR A 157 -10.33 -3.43 13.05
N PRO A 158 -11.38 -2.79 13.62
CA PRO A 158 -11.22 -1.50 14.29
C PRO A 158 -10.27 -1.63 15.49
N LEU A 159 -9.25 -0.77 15.53
CA LEU A 159 -8.24 -0.75 16.61
C LEU A 159 -8.41 0.47 17.51
N TYR A 160 -8.71 1.62 16.95
CA TYR A 160 -8.76 2.89 17.66
C TYR A 160 -9.75 3.84 16.97
N ASN A 161 -10.42 4.68 17.76
CA ASN A 161 -11.25 5.76 17.26
C ASN A 161 -10.52 7.08 17.49
N ASP A 162 -9.99 7.64 16.40
CA ASP A 162 -9.27 8.91 16.44
C ASP A 162 -10.21 10.09 16.21
N ARG A 163 -9.75 11.29 16.55
CA ARG A 163 -10.50 12.53 16.37
C ARG A 163 -9.83 13.37 15.30
N LEU A 164 -10.63 13.89 14.40
CA LEU A 164 -10.15 14.93 13.51
C LEU A 164 -9.85 16.19 14.32
N MET A 165 -8.65 16.70 14.19
CA MET A 165 -8.15 17.85 14.90
C MET A 165 -7.82 18.97 13.91
N CYS A 166 -8.24 20.19 14.25
CA CYS A 166 -7.88 21.37 13.49
C CYS A 166 -6.66 22.04 14.13
N ALA A 167 -5.55 22.14 13.39
CA ALA A 167 -4.39 22.92 13.80
C ALA A 167 -4.67 24.41 13.54
N VAL A 168 -4.69 25.21 14.59
CA VAL A 168 -4.97 26.63 14.51
C VAL A 168 -3.83 27.47 15.06
N PRO A 169 -3.63 28.72 14.59
CA PRO A 169 -2.65 29.62 15.17
C PRO A 169 -2.92 29.85 16.66
N LYS A 170 -1.86 30.04 17.46
CA LYS A 170 -1.96 30.20 18.92
C LYS A 170 -2.91 31.35 19.37
N LYS A 171 -3.14 32.34 18.52
CA LYS A 171 -4.03 33.47 18.79
C LYS A 171 -5.46 33.26 18.27
N PHE A 172 -5.71 32.14 17.59
CA PHE A 172 -7.03 31.85 17.06
C PHE A 172 -8.02 31.62 18.23
N LYS A 173 -9.18 32.25 18.15
CA LYS A 173 -10.22 32.09 19.15
C LYS A 173 -11.39 31.38 18.50
N THR A 174 -11.73 30.22 19.01
CA THR A 174 -12.99 29.53 18.67
C THR A 174 -14.13 30.13 19.49
N HIS A 175 -15.33 30.10 18.96
CA HIS A 175 -16.54 30.52 19.73
C HIS A 175 -16.86 29.50 20.83
N ASN A 176 -16.43 28.27 20.66
CA ASN A 176 -16.61 27.16 21.61
C ASN A 176 -15.27 26.70 22.15
N GLU A 177 -15.17 26.45 23.46
CA GLU A 177 -13.94 25.92 24.04
C GLU A 177 -13.70 24.48 23.58
N GLY A 178 -12.60 24.25 22.85
CA GLY A 178 -12.10 22.92 22.50
C GLY A 178 -12.60 22.31 21.18
N PHE A 179 -13.43 23.00 20.42
CA PHE A 179 -13.80 22.56 19.06
C PHE A 179 -14.08 23.76 18.15
N ILE A 180 -13.92 23.54 16.85
CA ILE A 180 -14.24 24.47 15.78
C ILE A 180 -15.39 23.89 14.97
N THR A 181 -16.37 24.72 14.61
CA THR A 181 -17.51 24.31 13.78
C THR A 181 -17.17 24.46 12.30
N ILE A 182 -17.91 23.74 11.44
CA ILE A 182 -17.77 23.86 9.97
C ILE A 182 -18.07 25.30 9.52
N ASP A 183 -19.03 26.00 10.16
CA ASP A 183 -19.36 27.36 9.80
C ASP A 183 -18.23 28.35 10.16
N GLU A 184 -17.53 28.12 11.26
CA GLU A 184 -16.31 28.90 11.59
C GLU A 184 -15.17 28.63 10.59
N LEU A 185 -15.05 27.38 10.08
CA LEU A 185 -14.05 27.04 9.07
C LEU A 185 -14.30 27.70 7.72
N LYS A 186 -15.58 27.97 7.37
CA LYS A 186 -15.94 28.65 6.10
C LYS A 186 -15.40 30.07 6.01
N GLU A 187 -15.16 30.73 7.14
CA GLU A 187 -14.64 32.07 7.22
C GLU A 187 -13.11 32.15 7.32
N CYS A 188 -12.44 31.01 7.30
CA CYS A 188 -10.99 30.94 7.49
C CYS A 188 -10.25 30.57 6.21
N ASP A 189 -9.05 31.15 6.05
CA ASP A 189 -8.06 30.59 5.12
C ASP A 189 -7.63 29.22 5.62
N PHE A 190 -7.69 28.21 4.75
CA PHE A 190 -7.48 26.83 5.13
C PHE A 190 -6.27 26.23 4.38
N VAL A 191 -5.43 25.51 5.12
CA VAL A 191 -4.38 24.66 4.54
C VAL A 191 -4.90 23.24 4.54
N GLN A 192 -5.08 22.69 3.36
CA GLN A 192 -5.68 21.37 3.17
C GLN A 192 -4.60 20.34 2.88
N PRO A 193 -4.68 19.11 3.42
CA PRO A 193 -3.89 18.00 2.93
C PRO A 193 -4.07 17.81 1.42
N ALA A 194 -3.04 17.34 0.73
CA ALA A 194 -3.15 17.01 -0.69
C ALA A 194 -4.22 15.93 -0.91
N GLU A 195 -4.73 15.85 -2.11
CA GLU A 195 -5.65 14.79 -2.51
C GLU A 195 -5.03 13.42 -2.18
N ASN A 196 -5.85 12.52 -1.63
CA ASN A 196 -5.48 11.16 -1.22
C ASN A 196 -4.56 11.03 0.01
N CYS A 197 -4.22 12.14 0.67
CA CYS A 197 -3.47 12.10 1.94
C CYS A 197 -4.38 11.95 3.17
N ASP A 198 -5.64 12.37 3.09
CA ASP A 198 -6.59 12.34 4.21
C ASP A 198 -8.04 12.17 3.74
N ALA A 199 -8.45 10.91 3.58
CA ALA A 199 -9.81 10.57 3.17
C ALA A 199 -10.88 10.97 4.21
N ASP A 200 -10.52 11.03 5.48
CA ASP A 200 -11.48 11.33 6.56
C ASP A 200 -11.87 12.82 6.57
N SER A 201 -10.91 13.73 6.35
CA SER A 201 -11.21 15.15 6.21
C SER A 201 -11.99 15.46 4.94
N GLN A 202 -11.64 14.79 3.82
CA GLN A 202 -12.38 14.93 2.57
C GLN A 202 -13.85 14.50 2.74
N MET A 203 -14.09 13.34 3.34
CA MET A 203 -15.43 12.84 3.62
C MET A 203 -16.23 13.78 4.56
N LEU A 204 -15.57 14.38 5.56
CA LEU A 204 -16.19 15.39 6.42
C LEU A 204 -16.64 16.61 5.62
N PHE A 205 -15.79 17.12 4.72
CA PHE A 205 -16.08 18.28 3.89
C PHE A 205 -17.21 18.00 2.90
N GLU A 206 -17.16 16.88 2.21
CA GLU A 206 -18.21 16.43 1.29
C GLU A 206 -19.57 16.32 2.00
N ASN A 207 -19.62 15.63 3.14
CA ASN A 207 -20.85 15.43 3.92
C ASN A 207 -21.41 16.73 4.50
N SER A 208 -20.56 17.71 4.78
CA SER A 208 -20.97 19.03 5.30
C SER A 208 -21.30 20.06 4.23
N GLY A 209 -21.07 19.75 2.95
CA GLY A 209 -21.16 20.69 1.84
C GLY A 209 -20.13 21.83 1.95
N PHE A 210 -19.06 21.61 2.69
CA PHE A 210 -17.98 22.57 2.86
C PHE A 210 -17.00 22.48 1.69
N VAL A 211 -16.81 23.59 1.01
CA VAL A 211 -15.75 23.74 0.00
C VAL A 211 -14.68 24.63 0.62
N ALA A 212 -13.55 24.03 0.99
CA ALA A 212 -12.44 24.79 1.55
C ALA A 212 -11.92 25.80 0.52
N GLN A 213 -11.86 27.06 0.86
CA GLN A 213 -11.09 28.05 0.12
C GLN A 213 -9.61 27.84 0.45
N SER A 214 -9.03 26.81 -0.14
CA SER A 214 -7.65 26.45 0.15
C SER A 214 -6.68 27.34 -0.59
N THR A 215 -5.80 28.00 0.14
CA THR A 215 -4.70 28.77 -0.42
C THR A 215 -3.41 27.93 -0.57
N CYS A 216 -3.38 26.75 0.03
CA CYS A 216 -2.20 25.88 -0.01
C CYS A 216 -2.58 24.41 0.20
N HIS A 217 -1.98 23.51 -0.57
CA HIS A 217 -2.06 22.07 -0.38
C HIS A 217 -0.71 21.54 0.12
N VAL A 218 -0.74 20.77 1.19
CA VAL A 218 0.45 20.09 1.73
C VAL A 218 0.53 18.70 1.12
N VAL A 219 1.61 18.43 0.39
CA VAL A 219 1.78 17.21 -0.40
C VAL A 219 2.26 16.02 0.43
N ASP A 220 2.86 16.22 1.57
CA ASP A 220 3.21 15.18 2.55
C ASP A 220 3.76 15.83 3.81
N ASP A 221 3.58 15.15 4.91
CA ASP A 221 4.24 15.43 6.17
C ASP A 221 5.52 14.60 6.24
N MET A 222 6.58 15.19 5.87
CA MET A 222 7.90 14.64 6.21
C MET A 222 8.20 14.82 7.69
#